data_84b9046f28a783e0f81ead2b7a8ed275
#
_entry.id   84b9046f28a783e0f81ead2b7a8ed275
#
_cell.length_a   1.000
_cell.length_b   1.000
_cell.length_c   1.000
_cell.angle_alpha   90.00
_cell.angle_beta   90.00
_cell.angle_gamma   90.00
#
_symmetry.space_group_name_H-M   'P 1'
#
loop_
_entity.id
_entity.type
_entity.pdbx_description
1 polymer ?
#
loop_
_entity_poly.entity_id
_entity_poly.type
_entity_poly.pdbx_seq_one_letter_code
_entity_poly.pdbx_strand_id
1 'polypeptide(L)'
;MLEARGLCYRHDPRLPLIEDISLKIAPGEILGLSGPSGCGKSTLARLLAGYPRPLAGQVLLDDAPAARGGPSPIQYLSQSPIQTMNPRWRIGRIIAEGAPPDPALAAKLGVEPGWTTRFPHELSGGQLMRVALLRAVAISPRFLIADEISAPLDAVAQAELWHVLLGLARETGIGILAISHDEALLSRIATRRIGFADRMAAIS
;
A
#
# COMPACT_ATOMS: atom_id res chain seq x y z
N MET A 1 4.81 11.28 -10.75
CA MET A 1 5.35 9.91 -10.91
C MET A 1 6.05 9.51 -9.63
N LEU A 2 5.87 8.28 -9.15
CA LEU A 2 6.66 7.71 -8.05
C LEU A 2 7.79 6.87 -8.65
N GLU A 3 9.02 7.10 -8.20
CA GLU A 3 10.20 6.41 -8.72
C GLU A 3 11.11 5.95 -7.58
N ALA A 4 11.57 4.70 -7.67
CA ALA A 4 12.72 4.18 -6.95
C ALA A 4 13.91 4.16 -7.89
N ARG A 5 15.07 4.69 -7.47
CA ARG A 5 16.33 4.66 -8.22
C ARG A 5 17.42 4.00 -7.40
N GLY A 6 17.88 2.85 -7.84
CA GLY A 6 19.03 2.15 -7.27
C GLY A 6 18.88 1.82 -5.79
N LEU A 7 17.69 1.40 -5.33
CA LEU A 7 17.44 1.14 -3.92
C LEU A 7 18.25 -0.06 -3.44
N CYS A 8 19.02 0.15 -2.37
CA CYS A 8 19.71 -0.91 -1.63
C CYS A 8 19.27 -0.90 -0.17
N TYR A 9 18.98 -2.08 0.38
CA TYR A 9 18.61 -2.23 1.78
C TYR A 9 18.93 -3.63 2.32
N ARG A 10 19.28 -3.70 3.59
CA ARG A 10 19.49 -4.93 4.35
C ARG A 10 19.09 -4.75 5.81
N HIS A 11 18.52 -5.78 6.41
CA HIS A 11 18.30 -5.84 7.85
C HIS A 11 19.53 -6.34 8.59
N ASP A 12 20.18 -7.38 8.04
CA ASP A 12 21.45 -7.93 8.53
C ASP A 12 22.59 -7.40 7.64
N PRO A 13 23.67 -6.87 8.22
CA PRO A 13 24.85 -6.43 7.46
C PRO A 13 25.44 -7.49 6.51
N ARG A 14 25.17 -8.77 6.76
CA ARG A 14 25.72 -9.91 6.01
C ARG A 14 24.84 -10.39 4.87
N LEU A 15 23.56 -9.99 4.84
CA LEU A 15 22.58 -10.50 3.88
C LEU A 15 21.88 -9.33 3.20
N PRO A 16 22.23 -8.98 1.95
CA PRO A 16 21.47 -8.02 1.18
C PRO A 16 20.06 -8.55 0.95
N LEU A 17 19.06 -7.69 1.13
CA LEU A 17 17.64 -8.02 0.92
C LEU A 17 17.10 -7.31 -0.32
N ILE A 18 17.57 -6.10 -0.58
CA ILE A 18 17.27 -5.28 -1.74
C ILE A 18 18.59 -4.79 -2.30
N GLU A 19 18.87 -5.09 -3.58
CA GLU A 19 20.08 -4.67 -4.27
C GLU A 19 19.73 -3.99 -5.58
N ASP A 20 20.08 -2.71 -5.69
CA ASP A 20 19.94 -1.86 -6.89
C ASP A 20 18.56 -1.91 -7.58
N ILE A 21 17.49 -1.93 -6.80
CA ILE A 21 16.14 -2.00 -7.36
C ILE A 21 15.71 -0.63 -7.85
N SER A 22 15.32 -0.60 -9.13
CA SER A 22 14.73 0.57 -9.77
C SER A 22 13.35 0.24 -10.36
N LEU A 23 12.37 1.09 -10.07
CA LEU A 23 11.02 0.98 -10.63
C LEU A 23 10.34 2.34 -10.71
N LYS A 24 9.32 2.43 -11.57
CA LYS A 24 8.48 3.64 -11.72
C LYS A 24 7.02 3.25 -11.69
N ILE A 25 6.21 4.13 -11.10
CA ILE A 25 4.75 4.02 -11.08
C ILE A 25 4.19 5.37 -11.54
N ALA A 26 3.40 5.35 -12.61
CA ALA A 26 2.73 6.55 -13.10
C ALA A 26 1.48 6.88 -12.28
N PRO A 27 1.01 8.13 -12.25
CA PRO A 27 -0.31 8.46 -11.74
C PRO A 27 -1.39 7.62 -12.46
N GLY A 28 -2.35 7.08 -11.69
CA GLY A 28 -3.42 6.22 -12.20
C GLY A 28 -2.99 4.82 -12.65
N GLU A 29 -1.68 4.51 -12.66
CA GLU A 29 -1.18 3.18 -12.97
C GLU A 29 -1.41 2.23 -11.80
N ILE A 30 -1.76 0.98 -12.13
CA ILE A 30 -1.76 -0.13 -11.16
C ILE A 30 -0.63 -1.06 -11.54
N LEU A 31 0.48 -0.96 -10.82
CA LEU A 31 1.64 -1.81 -10.97
C LEU A 31 1.49 -3.05 -10.08
N GLY A 32 1.39 -4.23 -10.69
CA GLY A 32 1.40 -5.51 -9.99
C GLY A 32 2.84 -5.98 -9.74
N LEU A 33 3.17 -6.31 -8.50
CA LEU A 33 4.45 -6.89 -8.11
C LEU A 33 4.24 -8.28 -7.55
N SER A 34 4.75 -9.28 -8.26
CA SER A 34 4.74 -10.67 -7.82
C SER A 34 6.14 -11.17 -7.43
N GLY A 35 6.18 -12.33 -6.77
CA GLY A 35 7.42 -12.99 -6.41
C GLY A 35 7.29 -13.89 -5.18
N PRO A 36 8.29 -14.76 -4.92
CA PRO A 36 8.27 -15.68 -3.79
C PRO A 36 8.12 -14.99 -2.43
N SER A 37 7.57 -15.71 -1.44
CA SER A 37 7.56 -15.22 -0.06
C SER A 37 8.98 -15.00 0.46
N GLY A 38 9.19 -13.92 1.21
CA GLY A 38 10.49 -13.60 1.79
C GLY A 38 11.52 -12.94 0.85
N CYS A 39 11.23 -12.77 -0.45
CA CYS A 39 12.19 -12.18 -1.40
C CYS A 39 12.41 -10.67 -1.22
N GLY A 40 11.66 -9.98 -0.34
CA GLY A 40 11.86 -8.56 -0.07
C GLY A 40 10.76 -7.62 -0.54
N LYS A 41 9.63 -8.11 -1.11
CA LYS A 41 8.51 -7.27 -1.59
C LYS A 41 8.00 -6.28 -0.56
N SER A 42 7.69 -6.76 0.65
CA SER A 42 7.22 -5.89 1.74
C SER A 42 8.29 -4.91 2.22
N THR A 43 9.56 -5.26 2.12
CA THR A 43 10.65 -4.32 2.41
C THR A 43 10.73 -3.23 1.35
N LEU A 44 10.62 -3.59 0.06
CA LEU A 44 10.53 -2.61 -1.03
C LEU A 44 9.30 -1.70 -0.86
N ALA A 45 8.15 -2.27 -0.52
CA ALA A 45 6.92 -1.53 -0.23
C ALA A 45 7.13 -0.46 0.85
N ARG A 46 7.75 -0.85 1.98
CA ARG A 46 8.06 0.07 3.08
C ARG A 46 9.11 1.11 2.70
N LEU A 47 10.13 0.75 1.94
CA LEU A 47 11.12 1.71 1.42
C LEU A 47 10.46 2.79 0.56
N LEU A 48 9.55 2.40 -0.36
CA LEU A 48 8.78 3.33 -1.19
C LEU A 48 7.90 4.26 -0.36
N ALA A 49 7.33 3.75 0.73
CA ALA A 49 6.55 4.55 1.68
C ALA A 49 7.39 5.40 2.65
N GLY A 50 8.73 5.30 2.58
CA GLY A 50 9.66 6.05 3.43
C GLY A 50 10.01 5.37 4.76
N TYR A 51 9.73 4.07 4.94
CA TYR A 51 10.01 3.26 6.12
C TYR A 51 10.74 1.96 5.74
N PRO A 52 11.99 1.76 6.06
CA PRO A 52 13.02 2.64 6.60
C PRO A 52 13.71 3.48 5.50
N ARG A 53 14.83 4.13 5.84
CA ARG A 53 15.68 4.77 4.83
C ARG A 53 16.49 3.72 4.08
N PRO A 54 16.61 3.81 2.76
CA PRO A 54 17.53 2.96 2.02
C PRO A 54 18.99 3.25 2.40
N LEU A 55 19.86 2.26 2.26
CA LEU A 55 21.31 2.39 2.45
C LEU A 55 21.95 3.12 1.26
N ALA A 56 21.42 2.88 0.07
CA ALA A 56 21.80 3.58 -1.17
C ALA A 56 20.55 3.74 -2.04
N GLY A 57 20.64 4.61 -3.02
CA GLY A 57 19.52 4.98 -3.88
C GLY A 57 18.54 5.95 -3.20
N GLN A 58 17.45 6.22 -3.88
CA GLN A 58 16.47 7.20 -3.42
C GLN A 58 15.06 6.92 -3.94
N VAL A 59 14.05 7.38 -3.19
CA VAL A 59 12.65 7.40 -3.61
C VAL A 59 12.28 8.83 -3.98
N LEU A 60 11.79 9.01 -5.19
CA LEU A 60 11.43 10.31 -5.75
C LEU A 60 9.94 10.37 -6.06
N LEU A 61 9.37 11.55 -5.85
CA LEU A 61 8.04 11.93 -6.28
C LEU A 61 8.17 13.14 -7.21
N ASP A 62 7.89 12.94 -8.52
CA ASP A 62 8.11 13.94 -9.58
C ASP A 62 9.54 14.50 -9.57
N ASP A 63 10.51 13.59 -9.65
CA ASP A 63 11.96 13.87 -9.70
C ASP A 63 12.53 14.56 -8.46
N ALA A 64 11.74 14.78 -7.41
CA ALA A 64 12.19 15.33 -6.13
C ALA A 64 12.02 14.29 -5.00
N PRO A 65 12.89 14.31 -3.96
CA PRO A 65 12.67 13.48 -2.78
C PRO A 65 11.28 13.75 -2.19
N ALA A 66 10.57 12.68 -1.81
CA ALA A 66 9.27 12.83 -1.17
C ALA A 66 9.36 13.72 0.06
N ALA A 67 8.50 14.73 0.13
CA ALA A 67 8.51 15.71 1.22
C ALA A 67 8.34 15.02 2.58
N ARG A 68 9.04 15.53 3.58
CA ARG A 68 8.95 15.07 4.97
C ARG A 68 8.18 16.11 5.77
N GLY A 69 7.29 15.61 6.62
CA GLY A 69 6.40 16.44 7.43
C GLY A 69 4.98 16.47 6.87
N GLY A 70 4.01 16.37 7.76
CA GLY A 70 2.60 16.22 7.38
C GLY A 70 2.24 14.85 6.83
N PRO A 71 0.99 14.68 6.35
CA PRO A 71 0.53 13.45 5.74
C PRO A 71 1.33 13.11 4.48
N SER A 72 1.87 11.88 4.42
CA SER A 72 2.66 11.45 3.26
C SER A 72 1.79 11.32 2.01
N PRO A 73 2.24 11.83 0.85
CA PRO A 73 1.55 11.60 -0.43
C PRO A 73 1.63 10.14 -0.91
N ILE A 74 2.42 9.32 -0.23
CA ILE A 74 2.55 7.87 -0.48
C ILE A 74 2.05 7.15 0.76
N GLN A 75 0.93 6.45 0.65
CA GLN A 75 0.35 5.70 1.75
C GLN A 75 0.65 4.21 1.64
N TYR A 76 0.91 3.57 2.76
CA TYR A 76 1.20 2.14 2.86
C TYR A 76 0.08 1.41 3.59
N LEU A 77 -0.48 0.40 2.93
CA LEU A 77 -1.42 -0.55 3.51
C LEU A 77 -0.71 -1.88 3.75
N SER A 78 -0.66 -2.27 5.00
CA SER A 78 -0.07 -3.54 5.45
C SER A 78 -1.06 -4.69 5.37
N GLN A 79 -0.57 -5.89 5.12
CA GLN A 79 -1.32 -7.13 5.23
C GLN A 79 -2.08 -7.28 6.57
N SER A 80 -1.51 -6.76 7.66
CA SER A 80 -2.11 -6.79 9.00
C SER A 80 -2.43 -5.37 9.49
N PRO A 81 -3.62 -4.83 9.16
CA PRO A 81 -3.98 -3.45 9.49
C PRO A 81 -4.02 -3.17 10.99
N ILE A 82 -4.35 -4.17 11.82
CA ILE A 82 -4.38 -4.01 13.28
C ILE A 82 -3.04 -3.59 13.87
N GLN A 83 -1.92 -4.00 13.27
CA GLN A 83 -0.57 -3.62 13.71
C GLN A 83 -0.24 -2.16 13.43
N THR A 84 -0.98 -1.50 12.55
CA THR A 84 -0.80 -0.10 12.17
C THR A 84 -1.78 0.84 12.86
N MET A 85 -2.62 0.32 13.76
CA MET A 85 -3.65 1.06 14.48
C MET A 85 -3.32 1.13 15.97
N ASN A 86 -3.62 2.26 16.61
CA ASN A 86 -3.51 2.35 18.05
C ASN A 86 -4.67 1.56 18.71
N PRO A 87 -4.39 0.46 19.46
CA PRO A 87 -5.44 -0.41 20.00
C PRO A 87 -6.30 0.25 21.07
N ARG A 88 -5.85 1.39 21.63
CA ARG A 88 -6.57 2.17 22.66
C ARG A 88 -7.47 3.26 22.06
N TRP A 89 -7.43 3.46 20.74
CA TRP A 89 -8.28 4.45 20.07
C TRP A 89 -9.52 3.79 19.48
N ARG A 90 -10.63 4.53 19.51
CA ARG A 90 -11.82 4.15 18.76
C ARG A 90 -11.59 4.30 17.28
N ILE A 91 -12.29 3.51 16.48
CA ILE A 91 -12.17 3.50 15.01
C ILE A 91 -12.39 4.89 14.41
N GLY A 92 -13.37 5.65 14.90
CA GLY A 92 -13.61 7.02 14.41
C GLY A 92 -12.39 7.93 14.56
N ARG A 93 -11.65 7.83 15.68
CA ARG A 93 -10.40 8.56 15.88
C ARG A 93 -9.28 8.06 14.97
N ILE A 94 -9.19 6.74 14.73
CA ILE A 94 -8.20 6.14 13.85
C ILE A 94 -8.40 6.63 12.40
N ILE A 95 -9.65 6.63 11.92
CA ILE A 95 -9.96 7.09 10.57
C ILE A 95 -9.61 8.57 10.40
N ALA A 96 -9.92 9.39 11.40
CA ALA A 96 -9.69 10.83 11.36
C ALA A 96 -8.25 11.25 11.68
N GLU A 97 -7.30 10.31 11.83
CA GLU A 97 -5.90 10.60 12.22
C GLU A 97 -5.20 11.53 11.22
N GLY A 98 -5.41 11.33 9.92
CA GLY A 98 -4.80 12.15 8.87
C GLY A 98 -5.69 13.29 8.38
N ALA A 99 -6.98 13.04 8.24
CA ALA A 99 -8.01 14.00 7.84
C ALA A 99 -9.40 13.47 8.21
N PRO A 100 -10.40 14.35 8.44
CA PRO A 100 -11.78 13.93 8.58
C PRO A 100 -12.23 13.15 7.33
N PRO A 101 -12.78 11.94 7.47
CA PRO A 101 -13.22 11.17 6.31
C PRO A 101 -14.49 11.79 5.71
N ASP A 102 -14.57 11.78 4.38
CA ASP A 102 -15.81 12.05 3.66
C ASP A 102 -16.80 10.89 3.91
N PRO A 103 -18.04 11.17 4.38
CA PRO A 103 -19.06 10.15 4.57
C PRO A 103 -19.38 9.35 3.30
N ALA A 104 -19.34 9.98 2.13
CA ALA A 104 -19.57 9.31 0.85
C ALA A 104 -18.45 8.30 0.53
N LEU A 105 -17.21 8.68 0.82
CA LEU A 105 -16.05 7.78 0.69
C LEU A 105 -16.13 6.62 1.69
N ALA A 106 -16.54 6.89 2.94
CA ALA A 106 -16.76 5.84 3.94
C ALA A 106 -17.81 4.83 3.49
N ALA A 107 -18.96 5.31 2.97
CA ALA A 107 -20.01 4.46 2.43
C ALA A 107 -19.53 3.65 1.23
N LYS A 108 -18.78 4.26 0.29
CA LYS A 108 -18.20 3.61 -0.88
C LYS A 108 -17.26 2.47 -0.50
N LEU A 109 -16.50 2.64 0.59
CA LEU A 109 -15.59 1.63 1.15
C LEU A 109 -16.30 0.61 2.05
N GLY A 110 -17.63 0.74 2.26
CA GLY A 110 -18.41 -0.13 3.11
C GLY A 110 -18.02 -0.03 4.59
N VAL A 111 -17.59 1.16 5.04
CA VAL A 111 -17.31 1.45 6.44
C VAL A 111 -18.60 1.95 7.10
N GLU A 112 -19.17 1.14 7.99
CA GLU A 112 -20.43 1.44 8.65
C GLU A 112 -20.25 2.47 9.77
N PRO A 113 -21.20 3.43 9.92
CA PRO A 113 -21.13 4.44 10.99
C PRO A 113 -21.02 3.84 12.40
N GLY A 114 -21.65 2.69 12.63
CA GLY A 114 -21.62 1.98 13.92
C GLY A 114 -20.24 1.46 14.33
N TRP A 115 -19.28 1.39 13.38
CA TRP A 115 -17.91 0.97 13.73
C TRP A 115 -17.12 2.09 14.41
N THR A 116 -17.47 3.34 14.20
CA THR A 116 -16.72 4.50 14.71
C THR A 116 -16.55 4.53 16.23
N THR A 117 -17.51 3.94 16.95
CA THR A 117 -17.49 3.84 18.41
C THR A 117 -16.78 2.60 18.96
N ARG A 118 -16.42 1.65 18.08
CA ARG A 118 -15.74 0.40 18.45
C ARG A 118 -14.22 0.58 18.53
N PHE A 119 -13.57 -0.40 19.14
CA PHE A 119 -12.10 -0.52 19.13
C PHE A 119 -11.64 -1.49 18.03
N PRO A 120 -10.35 -1.45 17.62
CA PRO A 120 -9.84 -2.34 16.58
C PRO A 120 -10.09 -3.84 16.83
N HIS A 121 -9.96 -4.30 18.07
CA HIS A 121 -10.17 -5.70 18.44
C HIS A 121 -11.64 -6.18 18.35
N GLU A 122 -12.58 -5.27 18.17
CA GLU A 122 -14.02 -5.56 18.02
C GLU A 122 -14.45 -5.69 16.54
N LEU A 123 -13.50 -5.52 15.60
CA LEU A 123 -13.75 -5.61 14.16
C LEU A 123 -13.10 -6.86 13.56
N SER A 124 -13.74 -7.41 12.52
CA SER A 124 -13.12 -8.47 11.71
C SER A 124 -11.93 -7.95 10.91
N GLY A 125 -11.07 -8.87 10.42
CA GLY A 125 -9.92 -8.50 9.58
C GLY A 125 -10.30 -7.71 8.32
N GLY A 126 -11.39 -8.10 7.66
CA GLY A 126 -11.91 -7.37 6.49
C GLY A 126 -12.44 -5.99 6.84
N GLN A 127 -13.14 -5.85 7.97
CA GLN A 127 -13.59 -4.54 8.46
C GLN A 127 -12.40 -3.63 8.81
N LEU A 128 -11.37 -4.16 9.46
CA LEU A 128 -10.14 -3.43 9.75
C LEU A 128 -9.41 -2.99 8.48
N MET A 129 -9.41 -3.83 7.43
CA MET A 129 -8.80 -3.46 6.14
C MET A 129 -9.55 -2.30 5.49
N ARG A 130 -10.89 -2.30 5.51
CA ARG A 130 -11.72 -1.18 5.01
C ARG A 130 -11.46 0.11 5.80
N VAL A 131 -11.32 0.02 7.12
CA VAL A 131 -10.94 1.15 7.99
C VAL A 131 -9.54 1.67 7.65
N ALA A 132 -8.55 0.78 7.49
CA ALA A 132 -7.19 1.16 7.11
C ALA A 132 -7.16 1.86 5.74
N LEU A 133 -7.92 1.34 4.78
CA LEU A 133 -8.04 1.93 3.46
C LEU A 133 -8.68 3.31 3.53
N LEU A 134 -9.82 3.46 4.24
CA LEU A 134 -10.46 4.77 4.42
C LEU A 134 -9.50 5.80 5.04
N ARG A 135 -8.77 5.42 6.10
CA ARG A 135 -7.75 6.28 6.72
C ARG A 135 -6.68 6.72 5.72
N ALA A 136 -6.20 5.77 4.90
CA ALA A 136 -5.14 6.04 3.93
C ALA A 136 -5.60 6.97 2.80
N VAL A 137 -6.84 6.81 2.30
CA VAL A 137 -7.33 7.59 1.16
C VAL A 137 -7.98 8.92 1.56
N ALA A 138 -8.37 9.09 2.84
CA ALA A 138 -8.97 10.33 3.35
C ALA A 138 -8.07 11.56 3.17
N ILE A 139 -6.77 11.38 3.12
CA ILE A 139 -5.78 12.46 2.90
C ILE A 139 -5.51 12.73 1.40
N SER A 140 -6.26 12.10 0.50
CA SER A 140 -6.07 12.20 -0.95
C SER A 140 -4.62 11.93 -1.39
N PRO A 141 -4.07 10.74 -1.10
CA PRO A 141 -2.69 10.40 -1.44
C PRO A 141 -2.52 10.32 -2.95
N ARG A 142 -1.30 10.54 -3.43
CA ARG A 142 -0.95 10.39 -4.84
C ARG A 142 -0.63 8.95 -5.21
N PHE A 143 -0.12 8.18 -4.25
CA PHE A 143 0.22 6.77 -4.43
C PHE A 143 -0.20 5.94 -3.22
N LEU A 144 -0.64 4.72 -3.50
CA LEU A 144 -1.01 3.72 -2.51
C LEU A 144 -0.18 2.46 -2.73
N ILE A 145 0.52 2.03 -1.68
CA ILE A 145 1.28 0.79 -1.67
C ILE A 145 0.42 -0.26 -0.94
N ALA A 146 -0.12 -1.20 -1.68
CA ALA A 146 -1.01 -2.26 -1.19
C ALA A 146 -0.24 -3.58 -1.05
N ASP A 147 0.23 -3.87 0.16
CA ASP A 147 1.08 -5.03 0.47
C ASP A 147 0.24 -6.20 0.98
N GLU A 148 -0.12 -7.12 0.07
CA GLU A 148 -0.92 -8.32 0.34
C GLU A 148 -2.24 -8.05 1.09
N ILE A 149 -2.88 -6.91 0.84
CA ILE A 149 -4.03 -6.40 1.60
C ILE A 149 -5.28 -7.27 1.52
N SER A 150 -5.39 -8.12 0.50
CA SER A 150 -6.55 -8.99 0.29
C SER A 150 -6.28 -10.46 0.63
N ALA A 151 -5.05 -10.82 1.02
CA ALA A 151 -4.69 -12.20 1.36
C ALA A 151 -5.56 -12.83 2.47
N PRO A 152 -6.00 -12.11 3.52
CA PRO A 152 -6.84 -12.69 4.57
C PRO A 152 -8.34 -12.67 4.25
N LEU A 153 -8.75 -12.22 3.04
CA LEU A 153 -10.14 -12.08 2.64
C LEU A 153 -10.60 -13.30 1.83
N ASP A 154 -11.89 -13.64 1.93
CA ASP A 154 -12.51 -14.56 0.98
C ASP A 154 -12.62 -13.92 -0.43
N ALA A 155 -12.94 -14.73 -1.44
CA ALA A 155 -12.93 -14.28 -2.83
C ALA A 155 -13.92 -13.16 -3.12
N VAL A 156 -15.06 -13.11 -2.42
CA VAL A 156 -16.08 -12.07 -2.61
C VAL A 156 -15.58 -10.74 -2.01
N ALA A 157 -15.14 -10.76 -0.75
CA ALA A 157 -14.60 -9.58 -0.08
C ALA A 157 -13.33 -9.04 -0.78
N GLN A 158 -12.49 -9.94 -1.33
CA GLN A 158 -11.34 -9.56 -2.14
C GLN A 158 -11.78 -8.83 -3.41
N ALA A 159 -12.75 -9.38 -4.15
CA ALA A 159 -13.26 -8.76 -5.38
C ALA A 159 -13.88 -7.38 -5.10
N GLU A 160 -14.68 -7.25 -4.05
CA GLU A 160 -15.28 -5.98 -3.64
C GLU A 160 -14.22 -4.93 -3.28
N LEU A 161 -13.21 -5.31 -2.48
CA LEU A 161 -12.12 -4.41 -2.09
C LEU A 161 -11.38 -3.87 -3.32
N TRP A 162 -11.00 -4.75 -4.24
CA TRP A 162 -10.30 -4.37 -5.46
C TRP A 162 -11.19 -3.58 -6.42
N HIS A 163 -12.48 -3.91 -6.51
CA HIS A 163 -13.43 -3.13 -7.31
C HIS A 163 -13.47 -1.65 -6.86
N VAL A 164 -13.54 -1.41 -5.55
CA VAL A 164 -13.52 -0.06 -5.00
C VAL A 164 -12.18 0.63 -5.23
N LEU A 165 -11.06 -0.07 -5.02
CA LEU A 165 -9.71 0.49 -5.27
C LEU A 165 -9.49 0.87 -6.74
N LEU A 166 -9.93 0.03 -7.67
CA LEU A 166 -9.87 0.30 -9.11
C LEU A 166 -10.74 1.51 -9.49
N GLY A 167 -11.91 1.63 -8.87
CA GLY A 167 -12.78 2.80 -9.03
C GLY A 167 -12.11 4.08 -8.56
N LEU A 168 -11.53 4.07 -7.35
CA LEU A 168 -10.78 5.20 -6.80
C LEU A 168 -9.59 5.59 -7.70
N ALA A 169 -8.81 4.62 -8.17
CA ALA A 169 -7.67 4.90 -9.05
C ALA A 169 -8.10 5.62 -10.34
N ARG A 170 -9.22 5.20 -10.95
CA ARG A 170 -9.77 5.84 -12.15
C ARG A 170 -10.30 7.25 -11.87
N GLU A 171 -11.00 7.45 -10.76
CA GLU A 171 -11.64 8.72 -10.42
C GLU A 171 -10.64 9.78 -9.96
N THR A 172 -9.63 9.38 -9.20
CA THR A 172 -8.72 10.31 -8.50
C THR A 172 -7.32 10.37 -9.13
N GLY A 173 -6.98 9.40 -10.00
CA GLY A 173 -5.63 9.29 -10.56
C GLY A 173 -4.58 8.77 -9.57
N ILE A 174 -4.98 8.14 -8.45
CA ILE A 174 -4.04 7.52 -7.52
C ILE A 174 -3.31 6.38 -8.23
N GLY A 175 -1.95 6.42 -8.22
CA GLY A 175 -1.13 5.28 -8.64
C GLY A 175 -1.10 4.21 -7.54
N ILE A 176 -1.17 2.93 -7.92
CA ILE A 176 -1.21 1.82 -6.95
C ILE A 176 -0.07 0.85 -7.24
N LEU A 177 0.71 0.50 -6.20
CA LEU A 177 1.54 -0.70 -6.21
C LEU A 177 0.75 -1.83 -5.53
N ALA A 178 0.33 -2.82 -6.30
CA ALA A 178 -0.36 -4.01 -5.81
C ALA A 178 0.63 -5.16 -5.66
N ILE A 179 0.92 -5.55 -4.43
CA ILE A 179 1.79 -6.70 -4.13
C ILE A 179 0.90 -7.88 -3.78
N SER A 180 1.10 -8.99 -4.48
CA SER A 180 0.40 -10.24 -4.21
C SER A 180 1.22 -11.43 -4.70
N HIS A 181 1.02 -12.57 -4.04
CA HIS A 181 1.47 -13.87 -4.56
C HIS A 181 0.41 -14.51 -5.47
N ASP A 182 -0.80 -13.95 -5.55
CA ASP A 182 -1.87 -14.40 -6.43
C ASP A 182 -1.72 -13.77 -7.82
N GLU A 183 -1.11 -14.51 -8.74
CA GLU A 183 -0.91 -14.10 -10.14
C GLU A 183 -2.25 -13.91 -10.88
N ALA A 184 -3.29 -14.71 -10.54
CA ALA A 184 -4.59 -14.56 -11.15
C ALA A 184 -5.27 -13.25 -10.77
N LEU A 185 -5.13 -12.84 -9.50
CA LEU A 185 -5.56 -11.52 -9.04
C LEU A 185 -4.81 -10.42 -9.79
N LEU A 186 -3.47 -10.46 -9.77
CA LEU A 186 -2.66 -9.42 -10.43
C LEU A 186 -2.95 -9.31 -11.92
N SER A 187 -3.24 -10.44 -12.60
CA SER A 187 -3.59 -10.41 -14.04
C SER A 187 -4.89 -9.68 -14.33
N ARG A 188 -5.81 -9.59 -13.36
CA ARG A 188 -7.12 -8.94 -13.51
C ARG A 188 -7.08 -7.46 -13.15
N ILE A 189 -6.23 -7.06 -12.19
CA ILE A 189 -6.25 -5.71 -11.61
C ILE A 189 -5.12 -4.81 -12.13
N ALA A 190 -3.96 -5.39 -12.47
CA ALA A 190 -2.78 -4.59 -12.81
C ALA A 190 -2.78 -4.15 -14.28
N THR A 191 -2.42 -2.89 -14.52
CA THR A 191 -2.17 -2.34 -15.86
C THR A 191 -0.81 -2.78 -16.41
N ARG A 192 0.14 -3.01 -15.51
CA ARG A 192 1.48 -3.55 -15.80
C ARG A 192 1.92 -4.46 -14.66
N ARG A 193 2.64 -5.53 -14.97
CA ARG A 193 3.15 -6.48 -13.98
C ARG A 193 4.65 -6.61 -14.07
N ILE A 194 5.29 -6.81 -12.93
CA ILE A 194 6.72 -7.09 -12.80
C ILE A 194 6.94 -8.23 -11.80
N GLY A 195 7.88 -9.13 -12.09
CA GLY A 195 8.39 -10.09 -11.13
C GLY A 195 9.49 -9.45 -10.26
N PHE A 196 9.50 -9.75 -8.98
CA PHE A 196 10.57 -9.26 -8.10
C PHE A 196 11.94 -9.83 -8.51
N ALA A 197 12.02 -11.10 -8.92
CA ALA A 197 13.23 -11.76 -9.38
C ALA A 197 13.76 -11.18 -10.71
N ASP A 198 12.89 -10.72 -11.60
CA ASP A 198 13.27 -10.15 -12.90
C ASP A 198 14.06 -8.84 -12.74
N ARG A 199 13.89 -8.17 -11.60
CA ARG A 199 14.61 -6.92 -11.27
C ARG A 199 15.98 -7.13 -10.65
N MET A 200 16.24 -8.32 -10.10
CA MET A 200 17.56 -8.70 -9.62
C MET A 200 18.43 -9.30 -10.76
N ALA A 201 17.79 -9.80 -11.82
CA ALA A 201 18.50 -10.40 -12.97
C ALA A 201 18.90 -9.40 -14.07
N ALA A 202 18.36 -8.18 -14.07
CA ALA A 202 18.67 -7.16 -15.08
C ALA A 202 20.02 -6.46 -14.87
N ILE A 203 20.89 -6.99 -13.99
CA ILE A 203 22.19 -6.42 -13.59
C ILE A 203 23.32 -7.45 -13.81
N SER A 204 23.09 -8.51 -14.60
CA SER A 204 24.15 -9.46 -14.97
C SER A 204 24.64 -9.20 -16.38
#